data_96c7d13c9fb7b7f62d5cd0cdee344f12
#
_entry.id   96c7d13c9fb7b7f62d5cd0cdee344f12
#
_cell.length_a   1.000
_cell.length_b   1.000
_cell.length_c   1.000
_cell.angle_alpha   90.00
_cell.angle_beta   90.00
_cell.angle_gamma   90.00
#
_symmetry.space_group_name_H-M   'P 1'
#
loop_
_entity.id
_entity.type
_entity.pdbx_description
1 polymer ?
#
loop_
_entity_poly.entity_id
_entity_poly.type
_entity_poly.pdbx_seq_one_letter_code
_entity_poly.pdbx_strand_id
1 'polypeptide(L)'
;MNHPTVRSSPGIALLAALLLAGGAAHANDFPTSARVLYVEDCMRANPGPYFEMVNKCSCAVDAMAAEVKYDEFTTMQTISNGMSIGGERGGAIRDVAMLQPELKKYRELQVKVKKGCFISDAK
;
A
#
# COMPACT_ATOMS: atom_id res chain seq x y z
N MET A 1 60.26 20.01 17.04
CA MET A 1 59.08 19.67 16.21
C MET A 1 57.98 19.27 17.14
N ASN A 2 57.05 20.20 17.43
CA ASN A 2 55.93 19.97 18.37
C ASN A 2 54.72 19.47 17.57
N HIS A 3 54.31 18.24 17.81
CA HIS A 3 53.05 17.73 17.30
C HIS A 3 51.88 18.17 18.24
N PRO A 4 50.87 18.85 17.74
CA PRO A 4 49.69 19.14 18.57
C PRO A 4 48.90 17.86 18.79
N THR A 5 48.78 17.43 20.02
CA THR A 5 47.87 16.35 20.43
C THR A 5 46.44 16.90 20.38
N VAL A 6 45.65 16.42 19.39
CA VAL A 6 44.22 16.70 19.32
C VAL A 6 43.53 15.90 20.43
N ARG A 7 43.11 16.56 21.49
CA ARG A 7 42.23 15.99 22.52
C ARG A 7 40.86 15.82 21.90
N SER A 8 40.50 14.58 21.56
CA SER A 8 39.14 14.24 21.16
C SER A 8 38.21 14.35 22.37
N SER A 9 37.35 15.37 22.36
CA SER A 9 36.30 15.54 23.36
C SER A 9 35.26 14.43 23.24
N PRO A 10 34.91 13.73 24.34
CA PRO A 10 33.93 12.64 24.31
C PRO A 10 32.52 13.05 23.88
N GLY A 11 32.23 14.34 23.89
CA GLY A 11 30.93 14.88 23.47
C GLY A 11 30.68 14.82 21.95
N ILE A 12 31.71 14.82 21.11
CA ILE A 12 31.56 14.80 19.64
C ILE A 12 31.23 13.37 19.17
N ALA A 13 31.74 12.35 19.86
CA ALA A 13 31.47 10.95 19.50
C ALA A 13 30.00 10.55 19.79
N LEU A 14 29.35 11.14 20.79
CA LEU A 14 27.94 10.88 21.09
C LEU A 14 26.97 11.47 20.05
N LEU A 15 27.29 12.67 19.51
CA LEU A 15 26.44 13.29 18.47
C LEU A 15 26.49 12.52 17.14
N ALA A 16 27.63 11.93 16.77
CA ALA A 16 27.76 11.17 15.55
C ALA A 16 26.99 9.83 15.60
N ALA A 17 26.83 9.23 16.78
CA ALA A 17 26.07 7.97 16.95
C ALA A 17 24.57 8.15 16.84
N LEU A 18 24.00 9.32 17.16
CA LEU A 18 22.56 9.58 17.02
C LEU A 18 22.11 9.79 15.56
N LEU A 19 23.00 10.15 14.65
CA LEU A 19 22.66 10.39 13.23
C LEU A 19 22.57 9.09 12.42
N LEU A 20 23.04 7.96 12.93
CA LEU A 20 22.97 6.65 12.28
C LEU A 20 21.72 5.84 12.61
N ALA A 21 20.89 6.32 13.53
CA ALA A 21 19.59 5.72 13.88
C ALA A 21 18.45 6.22 12.98
N GLY A 22 18.75 6.72 11.77
CA GLY A 22 17.76 6.98 10.73
C GLY A 22 17.12 5.65 10.35
N GLY A 23 15.92 5.38 10.91
CA GLY A 23 15.12 4.22 10.55
C GLY A 23 15.01 4.12 9.03
N ALA A 24 15.25 2.95 8.47
CA ALA A 24 15.02 2.67 7.07
C ALA A 24 13.57 3.06 6.75
N ALA A 25 13.39 4.19 6.07
CA ALA A 25 12.11 4.54 5.49
C ALA A 25 11.81 3.44 4.46
N HIS A 26 10.94 2.51 4.81
CA HIS A 26 10.43 1.53 3.85
C HIS A 26 9.61 2.31 2.82
N ALA A 27 10.28 2.75 1.76
CA ALA A 27 9.57 3.21 0.57
C ALA A 27 8.81 2.01 0.03
N ASN A 28 7.47 2.10 0.02
CA ASN A 28 6.69 1.08 -0.65
C ASN A 28 6.99 1.11 -2.17
N ASP A 29 6.87 -0.03 -2.83
CA ASP A 29 7.22 -0.21 -4.24
C ASP A 29 6.07 0.17 -5.21
N PHE A 30 4.97 0.70 -4.68
CA PHE A 30 3.83 1.15 -5.50
C PHE A 30 4.18 2.41 -6.28
N PRO A 31 4.15 2.38 -7.63
CA PRO A 31 4.34 3.56 -8.46
C PRO A 31 3.32 4.65 -8.14
N THR A 32 3.72 5.91 -8.26
CA THR A 32 2.81 7.05 -7.99
C THR A 32 1.54 6.98 -8.85
N SER A 33 1.67 6.61 -10.12
CA SER A 33 0.50 6.44 -11.02
C SER A 33 -0.48 5.38 -10.53
N ALA A 34 0.02 4.25 -10.03
CA ALA A 34 -0.83 3.20 -9.48
C ALA A 34 -1.57 3.66 -8.22
N ARG A 35 -0.91 4.45 -7.37
CA ARG A 35 -1.52 5.04 -6.17
C ARG A 35 -2.62 6.02 -6.52
N VAL A 36 -2.38 6.89 -7.51
CA VAL A 36 -3.39 7.85 -7.99
C VAL A 36 -4.61 7.11 -8.55
N LEU A 37 -4.40 6.13 -9.42
CA LEU A 37 -5.50 5.34 -10.00
C LEU A 37 -6.29 4.57 -8.92
N TYR A 38 -5.61 4.01 -7.92
CA TYR A 38 -6.28 3.36 -6.80
C TYR A 38 -7.19 4.32 -6.04
N VAL A 39 -6.69 5.54 -5.73
CA VAL A 39 -7.48 6.56 -5.03
C VAL A 39 -8.70 6.97 -5.86
N GLU A 40 -8.55 7.19 -7.16
CA GLU A 40 -9.67 7.52 -8.05
C GLU A 40 -10.74 6.41 -8.10
N ASP A 41 -10.32 5.16 -8.25
CA ASP A 41 -11.22 4.01 -8.28
C ASP A 41 -11.92 3.81 -6.93
N CYS A 42 -11.19 3.97 -5.84
CA CYS A 42 -11.74 3.91 -4.48
C CYS A 42 -12.81 4.99 -4.27
N MET A 43 -12.55 6.24 -4.68
CA MET A 43 -13.50 7.35 -4.56
C MET A 43 -14.74 7.13 -5.43
N ARG A 44 -14.56 6.55 -6.62
CA ARG A 44 -15.68 6.22 -7.52
C ARG A 44 -16.58 5.14 -6.92
N ALA A 45 -15.97 4.13 -6.29
CA ALA A 45 -16.70 3.03 -5.65
C ALA A 45 -17.33 3.42 -4.31
N ASN A 46 -16.84 4.46 -3.65
CA ASN A 46 -17.31 4.90 -2.33
C ASN A 46 -17.59 6.41 -2.37
N PRO A 47 -18.73 6.84 -2.95
CA PRO A 47 -19.07 8.26 -3.07
C PRO A 47 -19.25 8.92 -1.70
N GLY A 48 -18.78 10.16 -1.56
CA GLY A 48 -18.85 10.95 -0.34
C GLY A 48 -18.22 12.33 -0.52
N PRO A 49 -18.08 13.12 0.56
CA PRO A 49 -17.43 14.42 0.51
C PRO A 49 -15.98 14.28 -0.02
N TYR A 50 -15.63 15.10 -1.02
CA TYR A 50 -14.38 14.95 -1.78
C TYR A 50 -13.14 14.84 -0.87
N PHE A 51 -12.92 15.81 0.01
CA PHE A 51 -11.74 15.82 0.89
C PHE A 51 -11.70 14.64 1.86
N GLU A 52 -12.84 14.24 2.37
CA GLU A 52 -12.93 13.08 3.24
C GLU A 52 -12.53 11.81 2.49
N MET A 53 -13.09 11.61 1.28
CA MET A 53 -12.82 10.42 0.50
C MET A 53 -11.40 10.36 -0.06
N VAL A 54 -10.81 11.49 -0.48
CA VAL A 54 -9.39 11.55 -0.84
C VAL A 54 -8.52 11.05 0.31
N ASN A 55 -8.74 11.53 1.53
CA ASN A 55 -7.93 11.12 2.69
C ASN A 55 -8.15 9.63 3.03
N LYS A 56 -9.38 9.16 3.05
CA LYS A 56 -9.70 7.76 3.34
C LYS A 56 -9.13 6.81 2.28
N CYS A 57 -9.27 7.15 1.00
CA CYS A 57 -8.77 6.33 -0.10
C CYS A 57 -7.24 6.36 -0.20
N SER A 58 -6.59 7.49 0.15
CA SER A 58 -5.14 7.56 0.28
C SER A 58 -4.63 6.69 1.43
N CYS A 59 -5.30 6.73 2.59
CA CYS A 59 -5.03 5.80 3.69
C CYS A 59 -5.14 4.34 3.22
N ALA A 60 -6.17 4.01 2.44
CA ALA A 60 -6.39 2.63 1.98
C ALA A 60 -5.27 2.13 1.06
N VAL A 61 -4.77 2.95 0.13
CA VAL A 61 -3.65 2.55 -0.73
C VAL A 61 -2.34 2.45 0.06
N ASP A 62 -2.12 3.29 1.05
CA ASP A 62 -0.95 3.19 1.92
C ASP A 62 -0.99 1.93 2.77
N ALA A 63 -2.15 1.59 3.34
CA ALA A 63 -2.36 0.35 4.08
C ALA A 63 -2.22 -0.89 3.19
N MET A 64 -2.70 -0.83 1.94
CA MET A 64 -2.50 -1.89 0.95
C MET A 64 -1.02 -2.11 0.66
N ALA A 65 -0.27 -1.04 0.38
CA ALA A 65 1.15 -1.08 0.08
C ALA A 65 2.04 -1.49 1.27
N ALA A 66 1.52 -1.42 2.50
CA ALA A 66 2.18 -1.93 3.69
C ALA A 66 2.02 -3.45 3.86
N GLU A 67 0.98 -4.05 3.27
CA GLU A 67 0.66 -5.47 3.43
C GLU A 67 1.22 -6.33 2.30
N VAL A 68 1.28 -5.81 1.08
CA VAL A 68 1.68 -6.56 -0.12
C VAL A 68 2.59 -5.74 -1.03
N LYS A 69 3.41 -6.42 -1.84
CA LYS A 69 4.19 -5.78 -2.89
C LYS A 69 3.34 -5.42 -4.09
N TYR A 70 3.81 -4.48 -4.89
CA TYR A 70 3.06 -3.99 -6.05
C TYR A 70 2.77 -5.06 -7.10
N ASP A 71 3.70 -5.97 -7.38
CA ASP A 71 3.49 -7.08 -8.32
C ASP A 71 2.41 -8.06 -7.84
N GLU A 72 2.41 -8.37 -6.54
CA GLU A 72 1.37 -9.19 -5.91
C GLU A 72 0.00 -8.50 -5.96
N PHE A 73 -0.04 -7.21 -5.63
CA PHE A 73 -1.25 -6.40 -5.74
C PHE A 73 -1.82 -6.42 -7.16
N THR A 74 -0.99 -6.17 -8.18
CA THR A 74 -1.44 -6.16 -9.58
C THR A 74 -1.95 -7.51 -10.04
N THR A 75 -1.34 -8.59 -9.59
CA THR A 75 -1.81 -9.95 -9.86
C THR A 75 -3.21 -10.19 -9.29
N MET A 76 -3.40 -9.91 -7.99
CA MET A 76 -4.70 -10.07 -7.32
C MET A 76 -5.77 -9.15 -7.93
N GLN A 77 -5.43 -7.90 -8.24
CA GLN A 77 -6.34 -6.95 -8.88
C GLN A 77 -6.77 -7.42 -10.27
N THR A 78 -5.82 -7.93 -11.07
CA THR A 78 -6.11 -8.46 -12.41
C THR A 78 -7.06 -9.65 -12.35
N ILE A 79 -6.83 -10.58 -11.42
CA ILE A 79 -7.73 -11.71 -11.17
C ILE A 79 -9.13 -11.20 -10.78
N SER A 80 -9.21 -10.28 -9.84
CA SER A 80 -10.48 -9.70 -9.38
C SER A 80 -11.24 -9.01 -10.52
N ASN A 81 -10.56 -8.24 -11.35
CA ASN A 81 -11.14 -7.59 -12.51
C ASN A 81 -11.63 -8.61 -13.54
N GLY A 82 -10.84 -9.65 -13.81
CA GLY A 82 -11.24 -10.75 -14.69
C GLY A 82 -12.51 -11.46 -14.23
N MET A 83 -12.63 -11.70 -12.91
CA MET A 83 -13.83 -12.30 -12.31
C MET A 83 -15.09 -11.44 -12.45
N SER A 84 -14.94 -10.13 -12.58
CA SER A 84 -16.06 -9.17 -12.72
C SER A 84 -16.59 -9.06 -14.14
N ILE A 85 -15.90 -9.64 -15.14
CA ILE A 85 -16.33 -9.64 -16.53
C ILE A 85 -17.61 -10.48 -16.67
N GLY A 86 -18.64 -9.88 -17.28
CA GLY A 86 -19.91 -10.57 -17.54
C GLY A 86 -19.82 -11.59 -18.69
N GLY A 87 -20.84 -12.46 -18.79
CA GLY A 87 -20.98 -13.44 -19.86
C GLY A 87 -20.02 -14.63 -19.78
N GLU A 88 -19.91 -15.37 -20.87
CA GLU A 88 -19.13 -16.61 -20.96
C GLU A 88 -17.62 -16.42 -20.69
N ARG A 89 -17.06 -15.29 -21.14
CA ARG A 89 -15.63 -14.99 -20.95
C ARG A 89 -15.26 -14.88 -19.45
N GLY A 90 -16.11 -14.21 -18.68
CA GLY A 90 -15.91 -14.14 -17.23
C GLY A 90 -16.21 -15.46 -16.53
N GLY A 91 -17.13 -16.28 -17.09
CA GLY A 91 -17.41 -17.64 -16.64
C GLY A 91 -16.15 -18.50 -16.65
N ALA A 92 -15.46 -18.54 -17.78
CA ALA A 92 -14.22 -19.31 -17.92
C ALA A 92 -13.15 -18.94 -16.88
N ILE A 93 -13.04 -17.67 -16.50
CA ILE A 93 -12.11 -17.22 -15.45
C ILE A 93 -12.61 -17.65 -14.06
N ARG A 94 -13.91 -17.51 -13.79
CA ARG A 94 -14.50 -17.87 -12.49
C ARG A 94 -14.39 -19.36 -12.18
N ASP A 95 -14.36 -20.21 -13.20
CA ASP A 95 -14.27 -21.67 -13.06
C ASP A 95 -12.82 -22.16 -12.79
N VAL A 96 -11.82 -21.27 -12.86
CA VAL A 96 -10.42 -21.63 -12.59
C VAL A 96 -10.19 -21.71 -11.08
N ALA A 97 -10.21 -22.93 -10.55
CA ALA A 97 -10.10 -23.19 -9.10
C ALA A 97 -8.84 -22.60 -8.46
N MET A 98 -7.70 -22.61 -9.20
CA MET A 98 -6.43 -22.11 -8.68
C MET A 98 -6.38 -20.57 -8.48
N LEU A 99 -7.32 -19.82 -9.06
CA LEU A 99 -7.42 -18.37 -8.85
C LEU A 99 -8.23 -17.98 -7.61
N GLN A 100 -9.00 -18.91 -7.05
CA GLN A 100 -9.90 -18.63 -5.92
C GLN A 100 -9.15 -18.23 -4.63
N PRO A 101 -8.01 -18.83 -4.26
CA PRO A 101 -7.25 -18.40 -3.09
C PRO A 101 -6.76 -16.95 -3.18
N GLU A 102 -6.25 -16.52 -4.35
CA GLU A 102 -5.77 -15.17 -4.59
C GLU A 102 -6.92 -14.17 -4.53
N LEU A 103 -8.06 -14.50 -5.12
CA LEU A 103 -9.25 -13.66 -5.05
C LEU A 103 -9.76 -13.50 -3.62
N LYS A 104 -9.76 -14.58 -2.83
CA LYS A 104 -10.14 -14.54 -1.42
C LYS A 104 -9.19 -13.64 -0.63
N LYS A 105 -7.87 -13.83 -0.80
CA LYS A 105 -6.83 -13.00 -0.16
C LYS A 105 -7.02 -11.52 -0.48
N TYR A 106 -7.27 -11.18 -1.74
CA TYR A 106 -7.52 -9.81 -2.17
C TYR A 106 -8.75 -9.19 -1.50
N ARG A 107 -9.86 -9.92 -1.45
CA ARG A 107 -11.10 -9.45 -0.79
C ARG A 107 -10.91 -9.23 0.71
N GLU A 108 -10.24 -10.16 1.39
CA GLU A 108 -9.94 -10.02 2.82
C GLU A 108 -9.05 -8.80 3.09
N LEU A 109 -8.04 -8.58 2.24
CA LEU A 109 -7.18 -7.41 2.32
C LEU A 109 -7.95 -6.12 2.08
N GLN A 110 -8.82 -6.06 1.07
CA GLN A 110 -9.68 -4.91 0.81
C GLN A 110 -10.60 -4.60 2.01
N VAL A 111 -11.22 -5.60 2.62
CA VAL A 111 -12.05 -5.42 3.82
C VAL A 111 -11.22 -4.86 4.98
N LYS A 112 -10.04 -5.43 5.21
CA LYS A 112 -9.12 -4.99 6.27
C LYS A 112 -8.74 -3.52 6.11
N VAL A 113 -8.29 -3.11 4.92
CA VAL A 113 -7.84 -1.73 4.69
C VAL A 113 -8.99 -0.74 4.71
N LYS A 114 -10.15 -1.08 4.14
CA LYS A 114 -11.35 -0.23 4.21
C LYS A 114 -11.75 0.03 5.65
N LYS A 115 -11.83 -1.02 6.46
CA LYS A 115 -12.16 -0.91 7.89
C LYS A 115 -11.15 -0.04 8.63
N GLY A 116 -9.86 -0.24 8.40
CA GLY A 116 -8.78 0.53 9.02
C GLY A 116 -8.79 2.01 8.64
N CYS A 117 -9.28 2.34 7.44
CA CYS A 117 -9.35 3.71 6.92
C CYS A 117 -10.78 4.32 6.99
N PHE A 118 -11.67 3.72 7.76
CA PHE A 118 -13.04 4.23 7.99
C PHE A 118 -13.86 4.43 6.70
N ILE A 119 -13.64 3.56 5.70
CA ILE A 119 -14.45 3.52 4.48
C ILE A 119 -15.61 2.56 4.74
N SER A 120 -16.83 3.10 4.81
CA SER A 120 -18.05 2.29 4.89
C SER A 120 -18.43 1.80 3.50
N ASP A 121 -18.87 0.56 3.39
CA ASP A 121 -19.47 0.11 2.14
C ASP A 121 -20.76 0.93 1.89
N ALA A 122 -20.90 1.47 0.67
CA ALA A 122 -22.10 2.14 0.25
C ALA A 122 -23.29 1.18 0.37
N LYS A 123 -24.32 1.58 1.13
CA LYS A 123 -25.56 0.83 1.25
C LYS A 123 -26.36 0.89 -0.02
#